data_5c1d6f45eb5e007ab3fbd95815cb9354
#
_entry.id   5c1d6f45eb5e007ab3fbd95815cb9354
#
_cell.length_a   1.000
_cell.length_b   1.000
_cell.length_c   1.000
_cell.angle_alpha   90.00
_cell.angle_beta   90.00
_cell.angle_gamma   90.00
#
_symmetry.space_group_name_H-M   'P 1'
#
loop_
_entity.id
_entity.type
_entity.pdbx_description
1 polymer ?
#
loop_
_entity_poly.entity_id
_entity_poly.type
_entity_poly.pdbx_seq_one_letter_code
_entity_poly.pdbx_strand_id
1 'polypeptide(L)'
;MGRFSRSWDLVEQSFAILWADKQLMFFPVLSGISCVIVTLLLGVSGLAIFLPAIRAAGITAQNFPHFAKSPEFAGAMFVFYLANYFVIVFFNVALVGVANSRLTGGNWTFDQGLQLAWTRKWVILQWAFVAATVGMVLRALSERAGFIGRMVIGIIGVAWNIACYFVVPVLAFEDVSPGAALYRSAELFTETWGERVVGGFSLGLVFFVLMIPGFALWFAAVRLWGAAGAVAGGVVMGAYMLLLSVMSSAVQGIFNAALYRYACDKEVPAGFSRDLIQGAWAPKD
;
A
#
# COMPACT_ATOMS: atom_id res chain seq x y z
N MET A 1 -22.50 -13.46 -11.94
CA MET A 1 -21.07 -13.81 -11.74
C MET A 1 -20.73 -13.76 -10.25
N GLY A 2 -19.94 -14.72 -9.74
CA GLY A 2 -19.54 -14.76 -8.33
C GLY A 2 -18.55 -13.63 -8.00
N ARG A 3 -18.42 -13.25 -6.70
CA ARG A 3 -17.44 -12.23 -6.25
C ARG A 3 -16.03 -12.56 -6.72
N PHE A 4 -15.63 -13.83 -6.62
CA PHE A 4 -14.32 -14.31 -7.02
C PHE A 4 -14.10 -14.16 -8.53
N SER A 5 -15.10 -14.46 -9.37
CA SER A 5 -15.02 -14.28 -10.82
C SER A 5 -14.79 -12.81 -11.19
N ARG A 6 -15.58 -11.89 -10.62
CA ARG A 6 -15.39 -10.43 -10.88
C ARG A 6 -14.02 -9.92 -10.42
N SER A 7 -13.56 -10.39 -9.26
CA SER A 7 -12.22 -10.06 -8.77
C SER A 7 -11.15 -10.55 -9.71
N TRP A 8 -11.32 -11.75 -10.24
CA TRP A 8 -10.40 -12.35 -11.19
C TRP A 8 -10.38 -11.58 -12.51
N ASP A 9 -11.53 -11.24 -13.06
CA ASP A 9 -11.66 -10.49 -14.31
C ASP A 9 -11.02 -9.09 -14.20
N LEU A 10 -11.15 -8.41 -13.06
CA LEU A 10 -10.48 -7.13 -12.80
C LEU A 10 -8.96 -7.27 -12.67
N VAL A 11 -8.50 -8.35 -12.03
CA VAL A 11 -7.07 -8.69 -11.98
C VAL A 11 -6.58 -8.96 -13.40
N GLU A 12 -7.28 -9.76 -14.19
CA GLU A 12 -6.91 -10.11 -15.56
C GLU A 12 -6.79 -8.87 -16.45
N GLN A 13 -7.76 -7.94 -16.38
CA GLN A 13 -7.71 -6.69 -17.14
C GLN A 13 -6.56 -5.79 -16.70
N SER A 14 -6.32 -5.66 -15.39
CA SER A 14 -5.18 -4.92 -14.86
C SER A 14 -3.84 -5.59 -15.23
N PHE A 15 -3.81 -6.92 -15.27
CA PHE A 15 -2.65 -7.69 -15.75
C PHE A 15 -2.39 -7.49 -17.24
N ALA A 16 -3.44 -7.41 -18.07
CA ALA A 16 -3.27 -7.14 -19.49
C ALA A 16 -2.54 -5.81 -19.72
N ILE A 17 -2.90 -4.76 -18.97
CA ILE A 17 -2.21 -3.46 -19.01
C ILE A 17 -0.77 -3.59 -18.49
N LEU A 18 -0.55 -4.32 -17.39
CA LEU A 18 0.78 -4.55 -16.82
C LEU A 18 1.70 -5.32 -17.78
N TRP A 19 1.16 -6.33 -18.48
CA TRP A 19 1.94 -7.08 -19.49
C TRP A 19 2.23 -6.27 -20.72
N ALA A 20 1.33 -5.36 -21.12
CA ALA A 20 1.58 -4.43 -22.23
C ALA A 20 2.68 -3.42 -21.89
N ASP A 21 2.81 -3.03 -20.60
CA ASP A 21 3.86 -2.12 -20.15
C ASP A 21 4.54 -2.58 -18.85
N LYS A 22 5.57 -3.39 -19.02
CA LYS A 22 6.35 -3.93 -17.88
C LYS A 22 7.09 -2.86 -17.08
N GLN A 23 7.22 -1.63 -17.59
CA GLN A 23 7.85 -0.52 -16.87
C GLN A 23 7.09 -0.18 -15.59
N LEU A 24 5.77 -0.43 -15.54
CA LEU A 24 4.96 -0.22 -14.35
C LEU A 24 5.42 -1.06 -13.14
N MET A 25 6.08 -2.21 -13.36
CA MET A 25 6.63 -3.03 -12.27
C MET A 25 7.87 -2.41 -11.62
N PHE A 26 8.59 -1.51 -12.30
CA PHE A 26 9.77 -0.89 -11.72
C PHE A 26 9.42 0.02 -10.54
N PHE A 27 8.27 0.68 -10.53
CA PHE A 27 7.88 1.56 -9.43
C PHE A 27 7.75 0.83 -8.09
N PRO A 28 6.99 -0.28 -7.96
CA PRO A 28 6.96 -1.05 -6.71
C PRO A 28 8.32 -1.64 -6.33
N VAL A 29 9.13 -2.08 -7.30
CA VAL A 29 10.47 -2.61 -7.04
C VAL A 29 11.36 -1.52 -6.43
N LEU A 30 11.43 -0.35 -7.08
CA LEU A 30 12.23 0.76 -6.58
C LEU A 30 11.70 1.31 -5.25
N SER A 31 10.38 1.34 -5.07
CA SER A 31 9.77 1.67 -3.79
C SER A 31 10.26 0.73 -2.69
N GLY A 32 10.21 -0.58 -2.94
CA GLY A 32 10.68 -1.59 -1.99
C GLY A 32 12.17 -1.45 -1.66
N ILE A 33 13.02 -1.31 -2.69
CA ILE A 33 14.47 -1.10 -2.52
C ILE A 33 14.73 0.18 -1.72
N SER A 34 14.06 1.28 -2.06
CA SER A 34 14.22 2.57 -1.37
C SER A 34 13.75 2.48 0.09
N CYS A 35 12.65 1.78 0.38
CA CYS A 35 12.20 1.52 1.75
C CYS A 35 13.24 0.70 2.54
N VAL A 36 13.85 -0.32 1.93
CA VAL A 36 14.93 -1.09 2.58
C VAL A 36 16.13 -0.18 2.88
N ILE A 37 16.56 0.63 1.92
CA ILE A 37 17.69 1.57 2.12
C ILE A 37 17.36 2.56 3.24
N VAL A 38 16.19 3.18 3.23
CA VAL A 38 15.74 4.11 4.28
C VAL A 38 15.69 3.41 5.63
N THR A 39 15.16 2.20 5.68
CA THR A 39 15.08 1.39 6.91
C THR A 39 16.46 1.07 7.46
N LEU A 40 17.41 0.69 6.61
CA LEU A 40 18.79 0.42 7.03
C LEU A 40 19.49 1.70 7.50
N LEU A 41 19.37 2.80 6.76
CA LEU A 41 19.98 4.08 7.13
C LEU A 41 19.44 4.59 8.47
N LEU A 42 18.11 4.64 8.63
CA LEU A 42 17.49 5.09 9.87
C LEU A 42 17.70 4.09 11.03
N GLY A 43 17.73 2.79 10.73
CA GLY A 43 18.02 1.74 11.72
C GLY A 43 19.44 1.84 12.25
N VAL A 44 20.44 1.98 11.37
CA VAL A 44 21.85 2.15 11.76
C VAL A 44 22.04 3.47 12.52
N SER A 45 21.47 4.59 12.01
CA SER A 45 21.54 5.88 12.69
C SER A 45 20.85 5.85 14.06
N GLY A 46 19.66 5.26 14.12
CA GLY A 46 18.93 5.07 15.39
C GLY A 46 19.73 4.22 16.38
N LEU A 47 20.31 3.11 15.92
CA LEU A 47 21.18 2.29 16.77
C LEU A 47 22.39 3.08 17.28
N ALA A 48 23.06 3.86 16.42
CA ALA A 48 24.21 4.69 16.82
C ALA A 48 23.82 5.74 17.87
N ILE A 49 22.63 6.33 17.76
CA ILE A 49 22.13 7.36 18.69
C ILE A 49 21.68 6.74 20.01
N PHE A 50 20.89 5.64 19.94
CA PHE A 50 20.26 5.07 21.13
C PHE A 50 21.14 4.05 21.86
N LEU A 51 22.09 3.39 21.19
CA LEU A 51 22.92 2.35 21.80
C LEU A 51 23.73 2.84 23.03
N PRO A 52 24.37 4.04 23.01
CA PRO A 52 25.04 4.58 24.19
C PRO A 52 24.05 4.83 25.35
N ALA A 53 22.88 5.39 25.06
CA ALA A 53 21.83 5.63 26.05
C ALA A 53 21.26 4.31 26.62
N ILE A 54 21.04 3.31 25.76
CA ILE A 54 20.59 1.98 26.14
C ILE A 54 21.59 1.31 27.09
N ARG A 55 22.90 1.41 26.77
CA ARG A 55 23.96 0.87 27.61
C ARG A 55 24.10 1.60 28.94
N ALA A 56 24.08 2.93 28.92
CA ALA A 56 24.19 3.76 30.12
C ALA A 56 22.98 3.59 31.08
N ALA A 57 21.79 3.42 30.53
CA ALA A 57 20.56 3.19 31.31
C ALA A 57 20.37 1.72 31.73
N GLY A 58 21.26 0.80 31.36
CA GLY A 58 21.12 -0.63 31.66
C GLY A 58 19.87 -1.25 31.08
N ILE A 59 19.46 -0.82 29.88
CA ILE A 59 18.25 -1.33 29.24
C ILE A 59 18.46 -2.77 28.79
N THR A 60 17.66 -3.65 29.34
CA THR A 60 17.62 -5.09 29.05
C THR A 60 16.34 -5.44 28.32
N ALA A 61 16.21 -6.67 27.84
CA ALA A 61 14.96 -7.15 27.23
C ALA A 61 13.75 -7.01 28.16
N GLN A 62 13.96 -7.01 29.49
CA GLN A 62 12.88 -6.90 30.48
C GLN A 62 12.34 -5.47 30.60
N ASN A 63 13.20 -4.44 30.52
CA ASN A 63 12.80 -3.04 30.68
C ASN A 63 12.68 -2.31 29.31
N PHE A 64 13.02 -2.97 28.19
CA PHE A 64 12.85 -2.43 26.84
C PHE A 64 11.42 -1.90 26.57
N PRO A 65 10.33 -2.53 27.04
CA PRO A 65 8.97 -1.99 26.83
C PRO A 65 8.75 -0.59 27.46
N HIS A 66 9.49 -0.23 28.51
CA HIS A 66 9.46 1.12 29.07
C HIS A 66 10.19 2.12 28.17
N PHE A 67 11.37 1.76 27.68
CA PHE A 67 12.12 2.56 26.71
C PHE A 67 11.34 2.77 25.40
N ALA A 68 10.67 1.74 24.90
CA ALA A 68 9.83 1.82 23.70
C ALA A 68 8.64 2.79 23.84
N LYS A 69 8.29 3.22 25.05
CA LYS A 69 7.27 4.24 25.34
C LYS A 69 7.86 5.64 25.54
N SER A 70 9.18 5.79 25.46
CA SER A 70 9.82 7.09 25.62
C SER A 70 9.49 8.03 24.45
N PRO A 71 9.40 9.35 24.68
CA PRO A 71 9.16 10.34 23.65
C PRO A 71 10.22 10.31 22.54
N GLU A 72 11.47 10.04 22.90
CA GLU A 72 12.60 9.96 21.98
C GLU A 72 12.44 8.79 20.99
N PHE A 73 12.06 7.62 21.52
CA PHE A 73 11.79 6.45 20.69
C PHE A 73 10.55 6.67 19.81
N ALA A 74 9.50 7.30 20.34
CA ALA A 74 8.31 7.66 19.58
C ALA A 74 8.65 8.65 18.44
N GLY A 75 9.51 9.65 18.70
CA GLY A 75 10.01 10.57 17.67
C GLY A 75 10.81 9.86 16.57
N ALA A 76 11.70 8.94 16.93
CA ALA A 76 12.44 8.12 15.96
C ALA A 76 11.51 7.26 15.11
N MET A 77 10.51 6.63 15.73
CA MET A 77 9.49 5.86 15.01
C MET A 77 8.66 6.74 14.08
N PHE A 78 8.33 7.96 14.49
CA PHE A 78 7.63 8.91 13.63
C PHE A 78 8.44 9.23 12.37
N VAL A 79 9.74 9.56 12.54
CA VAL A 79 10.64 9.83 11.39
C VAL A 79 10.75 8.60 10.48
N PHE A 80 10.83 7.40 11.07
CA PHE A 80 10.88 6.15 10.34
C PHE A 80 9.61 5.94 9.50
N TYR A 81 8.42 6.11 10.09
CA TYR A 81 7.15 5.99 9.38
C TYR A 81 7.01 7.07 8.31
N LEU A 82 7.31 8.33 8.64
CA LEU A 82 7.25 9.45 7.72
C LEU A 82 8.09 9.20 6.45
N ALA A 83 9.35 8.80 6.64
CA ALA A 83 10.27 8.55 5.53
C ALA A 83 9.79 7.38 4.63
N ASN A 84 9.34 6.28 5.23
CA ASN A 84 8.83 5.15 4.47
C ASN A 84 7.50 5.48 3.77
N TYR A 85 6.56 6.19 4.42
CA TYR A 85 5.33 6.65 3.78
C TYR A 85 5.60 7.59 2.61
N PHE A 86 6.57 8.53 2.78
CA PHE A 86 6.96 9.41 1.68
C PHE A 86 7.44 8.61 0.47
N VAL A 87 8.34 7.65 0.67
CA VAL A 87 8.86 6.79 -0.42
C VAL A 87 7.73 6.02 -1.10
N ILE A 88 6.86 5.38 -0.32
CA ILE A 88 5.75 4.58 -0.84
C ILE A 88 4.81 5.46 -1.67
N VAL A 89 4.39 6.61 -1.14
CA VAL A 89 3.45 7.50 -1.84
C VAL A 89 4.10 8.12 -3.08
N PHE A 90 5.38 8.48 -3.02
CA PHE A 90 6.14 9.02 -4.14
C PHE A 90 6.13 8.07 -5.35
N PHE A 91 6.50 6.81 -5.15
CA PHE A 91 6.49 5.83 -6.24
C PHE A 91 5.07 5.44 -6.67
N ASN A 92 4.09 5.46 -5.78
CA ASN A 92 2.69 5.24 -6.15
C ASN A 92 2.11 6.38 -7.00
N VAL A 93 2.45 7.64 -6.73
CA VAL A 93 2.09 8.79 -7.58
C VAL A 93 2.70 8.63 -8.97
N ALA A 94 3.98 8.23 -9.06
CA ALA A 94 4.65 7.97 -10.33
C ALA A 94 3.95 6.84 -11.11
N LEU A 95 3.66 5.73 -10.45
CA LEU A 95 2.94 4.58 -11.02
C LEU A 95 1.57 4.97 -11.56
N VAL A 96 0.76 5.65 -10.74
CA VAL A 96 -0.59 6.09 -11.11
C VAL A 96 -0.54 7.07 -12.28
N GLY A 97 0.47 7.94 -12.34
CA GLY A 97 0.69 8.87 -13.47
C GLY A 97 0.87 8.14 -14.79
N VAL A 98 1.79 7.16 -14.84
CA VAL A 98 2.04 6.36 -16.04
C VAL A 98 0.84 5.48 -16.37
N ALA A 99 0.23 4.82 -15.39
CA ALA A 99 -0.97 4.02 -15.58
C ALA A 99 -2.13 4.84 -16.18
N ASN A 100 -2.37 6.03 -15.65
CA ASN A 100 -3.39 6.94 -16.19
C ASN A 100 -3.11 7.33 -17.64
N SER A 101 -1.86 7.61 -18.00
CA SER A 101 -1.48 7.88 -19.38
C SER A 101 -1.83 6.70 -20.29
N ARG A 102 -1.55 5.47 -19.89
CA ARG A 102 -1.93 4.26 -20.66
C ARG A 102 -3.44 4.13 -20.84
N LEU A 103 -4.19 4.37 -19.79
CA LEU A 103 -5.66 4.32 -19.80
C LEU A 103 -6.29 5.36 -20.74
N THR A 104 -5.56 6.43 -21.05
CA THR A 104 -6.00 7.50 -21.98
C THR A 104 -5.39 7.40 -23.37
N GLY A 105 -4.73 6.30 -23.70
CA GLY A 105 -4.06 6.11 -25.00
C GLY A 105 -2.72 6.86 -25.12
N GLY A 106 -2.22 7.44 -24.05
CA GLY A 106 -0.91 8.07 -24.01
C GLY A 106 0.23 7.05 -23.85
N ASN A 107 1.46 7.55 -23.89
CA ASN A 107 2.66 6.70 -23.88
C ASN A 107 3.74 7.27 -22.93
N TRP A 108 3.37 7.61 -21.70
CA TRP A 108 4.33 8.11 -20.73
C TRP A 108 5.41 7.08 -20.42
N THR A 109 6.63 7.58 -20.32
CA THR A 109 7.78 6.78 -19.92
C THR A 109 7.89 6.72 -18.39
N PHE A 110 8.74 5.81 -17.91
CA PHE A 110 9.10 5.72 -16.49
C PHE A 110 9.58 7.07 -15.94
N ASP A 111 10.45 7.79 -16.68
CA ASP A 111 10.99 9.08 -16.24
C ASP A 111 9.92 10.17 -16.11
N GLN A 112 8.92 10.17 -17.00
CA GLN A 112 7.79 11.10 -16.90
C GLN A 112 6.94 10.85 -15.65
N GLY A 113 6.78 9.57 -15.26
CA GLY A 113 6.15 9.22 -13.99
C GLY A 113 6.93 9.74 -12.78
N LEU A 114 8.24 9.55 -12.77
CA LEU A 114 9.10 10.08 -11.71
C LEU A 114 9.10 11.61 -11.69
N GLN A 115 9.10 12.27 -12.84
CA GLN A 115 9.01 13.72 -12.94
C GLN A 115 7.69 14.24 -12.34
N LEU A 116 6.56 13.58 -12.62
CA LEU A 116 5.29 13.91 -11.97
C LEU A 116 5.42 13.82 -10.44
N ALA A 117 5.91 12.71 -9.90
CA ALA A 117 6.08 12.55 -8.46
C ALA A 117 7.03 13.60 -7.87
N TRP A 118 8.10 13.96 -8.61
CA TRP A 118 9.04 14.99 -8.16
C TRP A 118 8.43 16.39 -8.12
N THR A 119 7.59 16.76 -9.10
CA THR A 119 6.86 18.04 -9.05
C THR A 119 5.89 18.10 -7.88
N ARG A 120 5.34 16.96 -7.46
CA ARG A 120 4.38 16.82 -6.35
C ARG A 120 5.05 16.48 -5.00
N LYS A 121 6.39 16.46 -4.90
CA LYS A 121 7.12 16.00 -3.70
C LYS A 121 6.71 16.67 -2.39
N TRP A 122 6.40 17.96 -2.42
CA TRP A 122 6.04 18.69 -1.21
C TRP A 122 4.66 18.33 -0.68
N VAL A 123 3.66 18.18 -1.54
CA VAL A 123 2.33 17.74 -1.12
C VAL A 123 2.36 16.27 -0.71
N ILE A 124 3.19 15.43 -1.36
CA ILE A 124 3.44 14.05 -0.97
C ILE A 124 4.05 13.99 0.43
N LEU A 125 5.05 14.84 0.74
CA LEU A 125 5.67 14.90 2.07
C LEU A 125 4.67 15.33 3.15
N GLN A 126 3.87 16.35 2.86
CA GLN A 126 2.80 16.79 3.77
C GLN A 126 1.77 15.69 3.99
N TRP A 127 1.39 14.95 2.95
CA TRP A 127 0.50 13.81 3.08
C TRP A 127 1.12 12.68 3.90
N ALA A 128 2.39 12.35 3.66
CA ALA A 128 3.12 11.35 4.45
C ALA A 128 3.15 11.72 5.94
N PHE A 129 3.29 13.01 6.27
CA PHE A 129 3.22 13.52 7.63
C PHE A 129 1.84 13.27 8.26
N VAL A 130 0.76 13.58 7.54
CA VAL A 130 -0.62 13.31 7.99
C VAL A 130 -0.83 11.82 8.22
N ALA A 131 -0.45 10.99 7.25
CA ALA A 131 -0.63 9.54 7.31
C ALA A 131 0.18 8.90 8.45
N ALA A 132 1.43 9.32 8.65
CA ALA A 132 2.27 8.85 9.76
C ALA A 132 1.67 9.27 11.12
N THR A 133 1.19 10.51 11.24
CA THR A 133 0.54 11.01 12.46
C THR A 133 -0.69 10.19 12.80
N VAL A 134 -1.61 10.03 11.84
CA VAL A 134 -2.85 9.26 12.05
C VAL A 134 -2.53 7.80 12.40
N GLY A 135 -1.60 7.18 11.69
CA GLY A 135 -1.17 5.80 11.96
C GLY A 135 -0.64 5.63 13.38
N MET A 136 0.23 6.54 13.84
CA MET A 136 0.78 6.51 15.20
C MET A 136 -0.29 6.77 16.28
N VAL A 137 -1.21 7.70 16.04
CA VAL A 137 -2.32 7.99 16.98
C VAL A 137 -3.23 6.78 17.10
N LEU A 138 -3.66 6.17 15.99
CA LEU A 138 -4.50 4.97 16.02
C LEU A 138 -3.81 3.81 16.73
N ARG A 139 -2.51 3.63 16.51
CA ARG A 139 -1.71 2.63 17.20
C ARG A 139 -1.64 2.89 18.70
N ALA A 140 -1.30 4.11 19.11
CA ALA A 140 -1.19 4.49 20.53
C ALA A 140 -2.53 4.32 21.26
N LEU A 141 -3.64 4.65 20.61
CA LEU A 141 -4.98 4.41 21.14
C LEU A 141 -5.28 2.91 21.27
N SER A 142 -4.93 2.11 20.26
CA SER A 142 -5.14 0.66 20.26
C SER A 142 -4.35 -0.06 21.34
N GLU A 143 -3.12 0.38 21.64
CA GLU A 143 -2.28 -0.19 22.69
C GLU A 143 -2.85 0.04 24.11
N ARG A 144 -3.62 1.12 24.29
CA ARG A 144 -4.24 1.48 25.58
C ARG A 144 -5.68 0.97 25.73
N ALA A 145 -6.30 0.56 24.62
CA ALA A 145 -7.70 0.17 24.58
C ALA A 145 -7.89 -1.29 25.00
N GLY A 146 -8.97 -1.57 25.74
CA GLY A 146 -9.46 -2.93 25.95
C GLY A 146 -10.03 -3.54 24.66
N PHE A 147 -10.58 -4.74 24.74
CA PHE A 147 -11.09 -5.49 23.57
C PHE A 147 -12.09 -4.68 22.72
N ILE A 148 -13.11 -4.09 23.36
CA ILE A 148 -14.13 -3.28 22.67
C ILE A 148 -13.52 -2.03 22.04
N GLY A 149 -12.62 -1.34 22.76
CA GLY A 149 -11.92 -0.16 22.25
C GLY A 149 -11.08 -0.47 21.02
N ARG A 150 -10.37 -1.60 21.00
CA ARG A 150 -9.61 -2.06 19.82
C ARG A 150 -10.51 -2.33 18.62
N MET A 151 -11.71 -2.87 18.85
CA MET A 151 -12.67 -3.09 17.79
C MET A 151 -13.17 -1.76 17.19
N VAL A 152 -13.48 -0.76 18.03
CA VAL A 152 -13.87 0.58 17.58
C VAL A 152 -12.74 1.25 16.80
N ILE A 153 -11.49 1.20 17.29
CA ILE A 153 -10.32 1.75 16.59
C ILE A 153 -10.11 1.03 15.26
N GLY A 154 -10.34 -0.28 15.20
CA GLY A 154 -10.31 -1.04 13.93
C GLY A 154 -11.32 -0.52 12.91
N ILE A 155 -12.55 -0.21 13.33
CA ILE A 155 -13.58 0.39 12.46
C ILE A 155 -13.13 1.77 11.96
N ILE A 156 -12.57 2.61 12.84
CA ILE A 156 -12.02 3.92 12.46
C ILE A 156 -10.89 3.74 11.44
N GLY A 157 -10.02 2.73 11.63
CA GLY A 157 -8.96 2.40 10.68
C GLY A 157 -9.49 1.99 9.30
N VAL A 158 -10.58 1.22 9.25
CA VAL A 158 -11.25 0.88 7.99
C VAL A 158 -11.83 2.12 7.32
N ALA A 159 -12.53 2.98 8.07
CA ALA A 159 -13.07 4.24 7.56
C ALA A 159 -11.96 5.16 7.02
N TRP A 160 -10.82 5.24 7.72
CA TRP A 160 -9.63 5.96 7.27
C TRP A 160 -9.10 5.40 5.94
N ASN A 161 -8.97 4.08 5.81
CA ASN A 161 -8.49 3.46 4.58
C ASN A 161 -9.43 3.73 3.39
N ILE A 162 -10.73 3.71 3.63
CA ILE A 162 -11.74 4.06 2.61
C ILE A 162 -11.60 5.53 2.21
N ALA A 163 -11.51 6.44 3.17
CA ALA A 163 -11.35 7.87 2.91
C ALA A 163 -10.04 8.16 2.14
N CYS A 164 -8.97 7.39 2.38
CA CYS A 164 -7.67 7.54 1.73
C CYS A 164 -7.58 6.85 0.36
N TYR A 165 -8.61 6.15 -0.09
CA TYR A 165 -8.52 5.25 -1.24
C TYR A 165 -8.03 5.93 -2.52
N PHE A 166 -8.52 7.14 -2.81
CA PHE A 166 -8.15 7.94 -3.97
C PHE A 166 -7.14 9.05 -3.68
N VAL A 167 -6.57 9.13 -2.49
CA VAL A 167 -5.64 10.22 -2.16
C VAL A 167 -4.43 10.23 -3.11
N VAL A 168 -3.88 9.07 -3.46
CA VAL A 168 -2.71 9.01 -4.36
C VAL A 168 -3.02 9.61 -5.74
N PRO A 169 -4.06 9.20 -6.48
CA PRO A 169 -4.41 9.85 -7.75
C PRO A 169 -4.83 11.31 -7.59
N VAL A 170 -5.53 11.69 -6.51
CA VAL A 170 -5.86 13.09 -6.25
C VAL A 170 -4.59 13.93 -6.10
N LEU A 171 -3.60 13.48 -5.30
CA LEU A 171 -2.30 14.16 -5.17
C LEU A 171 -1.51 14.20 -6.48
N ALA A 172 -1.70 13.21 -7.35
CA ALA A 172 -1.03 13.16 -8.65
C ALA A 172 -1.58 14.20 -9.63
N PHE A 173 -2.91 14.35 -9.69
CA PHE A 173 -3.58 15.07 -10.76
C PHE A 173 -4.26 16.39 -10.34
N GLU A 174 -4.63 16.51 -9.06
CA GLU A 174 -5.27 17.73 -8.56
C GLU A 174 -4.25 18.60 -7.79
N ASP A 175 -4.42 19.93 -7.86
CA ASP A 175 -3.54 20.86 -7.15
C ASP A 175 -4.18 21.27 -5.82
N VAL A 176 -4.14 20.35 -4.86
CA VAL A 176 -4.86 20.48 -3.59
C VAL A 176 -3.95 20.20 -2.39
N SER A 177 -4.32 20.76 -1.23
CA SER A 177 -3.67 20.45 0.03
C SER A 177 -3.97 19.02 0.50
N PRO A 178 -3.17 18.41 1.40
CA PRO A 178 -3.42 17.06 1.91
C PRO A 178 -4.81 16.86 2.53
N GLY A 179 -5.32 17.86 3.26
CA GLY A 179 -6.67 17.82 3.85
C GLY A 179 -7.76 17.85 2.78
N ALA A 180 -7.61 18.70 1.76
CA ALA A 180 -8.51 18.75 0.63
C ALA A 180 -8.43 17.46 -0.21
N ALA A 181 -7.25 16.86 -0.37
CA ALA A 181 -7.07 15.58 -1.04
C ALA A 181 -7.82 14.43 -0.32
N LEU A 182 -7.77 14.40 1.01
CA LEU A 182 -8.52 13.43 1.81
C LEU A 182 -10.04 13.61 1.63
N TYR A 183 -10.52 14.86 1.73
CA TYR A 183 -11.93 15.17 1.53
C TYR A 183 -12.40 14.79 0.12
N ARG A 184 -11.63 15.18 -0.90
CA ARG A 184 -11.92 14.86 -2.30
C ARG A 184 -11.92 13.35 -2.57
N SER A 185 -10.97 12.63 -1.96
CA SER A 185 -10.93 11.17 -2.04
C SER A 185 -12.18 10.52 -1.44
N ALA A 186 -12.62 10.97 -0.26
CA ALA A 186 -13.82 10.47 0.40
C ALA A 186 -15.09 10.81 -0.39
N GLU A 187 -15.18 12.03 -0.95
CA GLU A 187 -16.28 12.48 -1.80
C GLU A 187 -16.41 11.59 -3.05
N LEU A 188 -15.33 11.45 -3.84
CA LEU A 188 -15.29 10.60 -5.03
C LEU A 188 -15.70 9.17 -4.73
N PHE A 189 -15.25 8.64 -3.58
CA PHE A 189 -15.58 7.29 -3.18
C PHE A 189 -17.07 7.15 -2.84
N THR A 190 -17.63 8.07 -2.04
CA THR A 190 -19.02 8.01 -1.61
C THR A 190 -20.00 8.29 -2.75
N GLU A 191 -19.70 9.24 -3.63
CA GLU A 191 -20.53 9.54 -4.80
C GLU A 191 -20.59 8.40 -5.82
N THR A 192 -19.51 7.64 -5.93
CA THR A 192 -19.43 6.59 -6.96
C THR A 192 -19.95 5.25 -6.46
N TRP A 193 -19.60 4.88 -5.25
CA TRP A 193 -19.91 3.55 -4.70
C TRP A 193 -20.79 3.61 -3.44
N GLY A 194 -20.77 4.71 -2.65
CA GLY A 194 -21.64 4.94 -1.51
C GLY A 194 -21.85 3.71 -0.62
N GLU A 195 -23.11 3.35 -0.41
CA GLU A 195 -23.51 2.23 0.45
C GLU A 195 -23.09 0.83 -0.08
N ARG A 196 -22.68 0.72 -1.35
CA ARG A 196 -22.30 -0.55 -1.99
C ARG A 196 -20.99 -1.14 -1.45
N VAL A 197 -20.24 -0.37 -0.65
CA VAL A 197 -18.95 -0.76 -0.07
C VAL A 197 -19.04 -1.93 0.92
N VAL A 198 -20.18 -2.11 1.59
CA VAL A 198 -20.36 -3.05 2.72
C VAL A 198 -20.20 -4.53 2.32
N GLY A 199 -20.10 -4.85 1.06
CA GLY A 199 -19.86 -6.21 0.57
C GLY A 199 -18.58 -6.41 -0.24
N GLY A 200 -17.69 -5.43 -0.20
CA GLY A 200 -16.63 -5.09 -1.13
C GLY A 200 -15.71 -6.16 -1.65
N PHE A 201 -15.30 -5.85 -2.83
CA PHE A 201 -14.25 -6.45 -3.61
C PHE A 201 -12.88 -6.33 -2.92
N SER A 202 -12.06 -7.34 -3.05
CA SER A 202 -10.67 -7.32 -2.62
C SER A 202 -9.76 -7.98 -3.67
N LEU A 203 -9.00 -7.15 -4.42
CA LEU A 203 -7.84 -7.64 -5.18
C LEU A 203 -6.92 -8.46 -4.26
N GLY A 204 -6.83 -8.07 -2.99
CA GLY A 204 -6.08 -8.79 -1.97
C GLY A 204 -6.51 -10.25 -1.82
N LEU A 205 -7.79 -10.58 -2.01
CA LEU A 205 -8.26 -11.97 -1.94
C LEU A 205 -7.63 -12.85 -3.03
N VAL A 206 -7.52 -12.33 -4.26
CA VAL A 206 -6.88 -13.06 -5.37
C VAL A 206 -5.42 -13.32 -5.06
N PHE A 207 -4.68 -12.29 -4.64
CA PHE A 207 -3.28 -12.45 -4.28
C PHE A 207 -3.09 -13.33 -3.04
N PHE A 208 -4.00 -13.28 -2.08
CA PHE A 208 -4.02 -14.20 -0.94
C PHE A 208 -4.14 -15.67 -1.39
N VAL A 209 -5.05 -15.96 -2.32
CA VAL A 209 -5.20 -17.31 -2.90
C VAL A 209 -3.94 -17.72 -3.65
N LEU A 210 -3.29 -16.80 -4.37
CA LEU A 210 -2.02 -17.06 -5.05
C LEU A 210 -0.85 -17.33 -4.10
N MET A 211 -0.92 -16.92 -2.83
CA MET A 211 0.09 -17.27 -1.83
C MET A 211 0.03 -18.74 -1.41
N ILE A 212 -1.15 -19.37 -1.45
CA ILE A 212 -1.37 -20.74 -0.95
C ILE A 212 -0.44 -21.77 -1.60
N PRO A 213 -0.28 -21.84 -2.94
CA PRO A 213 0.64 -22.77 -3.57
C PRO A 213 2.08 -22.62 -3.10
N GLY A 214 2.55 -21.39 -2.89
CA GLY A 214 3.91 -21.13 -2.38
C GLY A 214 4.12 -21.70 -0.98
N PHE A 215 3.17 -21.49 -0.08
CA PHE A 215 3.22 -22.08 1.27
C PHE A 215 3.16 -23.61 1.23
N ALA A 216 2.31 -24.19 0.36
CA ALA A 216 2.21 -25.63 0.20
C ALA A 216 3.53 -26.24 -0.28
N LEU A 217 4.17 -25.62 -1.26
CA LEU A 217 5.48 -26.06 -1.77
C LEU A 217 6.59 -25.95 -0.72
N TRP A 218 6.63 -24.85 0.04
CA TRP A 218 7.57 -24.66 1.13
C TRP A 218 7.38 -25.73 2.21
N PHE A 219 6.14 -25.97 2.63
CA PHE A 219 5.82 -26.99 3.61
C PHE A 219 6.22 -28.41 3.14
N ALA A 220 5.98 -28.73 1.87
CA ALA A 220 6.42 -29.97 1.25
C ALA A 220 7.94 -30.10 1.27
N ALA A 221 8.69 -29.04 0.93
CA ALA A 221 10.15 -29.03 0.97
C ALA A 221 10.68 -29.28 2.39
N VAL A 222 10.07 -28.66 3.41
CA VAL A 222 10.43 -28.91 4.82
C VAL A 222 10.19 -30.38 5.20
N ARG A 223 9.09 -30.96 4.76
CA ARG A 223 8.74 -32.36 5.05
C ARG A 223 9.68 -33.35 4.36
N LEU A 224 10.11 -33.07 3.13
CA LEU A 224 10.94 -33.97 2.33
C LEU A 224 12.42 -33.88 2.68
N TRP A 225 12.94 -32.68 2.98
CA TRP A 225 14.40 -32.43 3.17
C TRP A 225 14.74 -31.81 4.52
N GLY A 226 13.80 -31.74 5.48
CA GLY A 226 14.05 -31.24 6.84
C GLY A 226 14.62 -29.82 6.86
N ALA A 227 15.72 -29.60 7.60
CA ALA A 227 16.31 -28.27 7.74
C ALA A 227 16.82 -27.68 6.40
N ALA A 228 17.39 -28.51 5.52
CA ALA A 228 17.82 -28.07 4.19
C ALA A 228 16.62 -27.59 3.35
N GLY A 229 15.51 -28.32 3.40
CA GLY A 229 14.25 -27.95 2.74
C GLY A 229 13.65 -26.67 3.32
N ALA A 230 13.77 -26.45 4.63
CA ALA A 230 13.31 -25.23 5.29
C ALA A 230 14.06 -24.00 4.75
N VAL A 231 15.39 -24.08 4.63
CA VAL A 231 16.23 -22.98 4.16
C VAL A 231 16.04 -22.75 2.65
N ALA A 232 16.25 -23.78 1.83
CA ALA A 232 16.16 -23.64 0.38
C ALA A 232 14.73 -23.28 -0.07
N GLY A 233 13.72 -23.98 0.46
CA GLY A 233 12.32 -23.67 0.20
C GLY A 233 11.91 -22.30 0.72
N GLY A 234 12.46 -21.85 1.85
CA GLY A 234 12.25 -20.51 2.40
C GLY A 234 12.78 -19.40 1.49
N VAL A 235 13.95 -19.58 0.88
CA VAL A 235 14.51 -18.63 -0.10
C VAL A 235 13.61 -18.56 -1.34
N VAL A 236 13.19 -19.69 -1.89
CA VAL A 236 12.28 -19.75 -3.05
C VAL A 236 10.92 -19.11 -2.70
N MET A 237 10.37 -19.43 -1.53
CA MET A 237 9.14 -18.84 -1.03
C MET A 237 9.27 -17.32 -0.87
N GLY A 238 10.38 -16.84 -0.31
CA GLY A 238 10.66 -15.41 -0.18
C GLY A 238 10.70 -14.70 -1.53
N ALA A 239 11.39 -15.26 -2.52
CA ALA A 239 11.44 -14.73 -3.88
C ALA A 239 10.05 -14.72 -4.54
N TYR A 240 9.27 -15.79 -4.35
CA TYR A 240 7.89 -15.86 -4.84
C TYR A 240 6.98 -14.80 -4.20
N MET A 241 7.08 -14.60 -2.87
CA MET A 241 6.33 -13.57 -2.16
C MET A 241 6.70 -12.15 -2.61
N LEU A 242 8.00 -11.89 -2.85
CA LEU A 242 8.44 -10.61 -3.39
C LEU A 242 7.86 -10.36 -4.78
N LEU A 243 7.89 -11.36 -5.65
CA LEU A 243 7.29 -11.24 -6.99
C LEU A 243 5.79 -10.95 -6.91
N LEU A 244 5.05 -11.72 -6.12
CA LEU A 244 3.61 -11.48 -5.91
C LEU A 244 3.33 -10.10 -5.33
N SER A 245 4.14 -9.62 -4.39
CA SER A 245 4.01 -8.29 -3.79
C SER A 245 4.18 -7.18 -4.82
N VAL A 246 5.22 -7.27 -5.67
CA VAL A 246 5.46 -6.31 -6.76
C VAL A 246 4.29 -6.30 -7.74
N MET A 247 3.84 -7.48 -8.18
CA MET A 247 2.72 -7.61 -9.11
C MET A 247 1.42 -7.08 -8.50
N SER A 248 1.14 -7.43 -7.25
CA SER A 248 -0.04 -6.93 -6.53
C SER A 248 -0.04 -5.41 -6.42
N SER A 249 1.11 -4.82 -6.07
CA SER A 249 1.25 -3.37 -5.95
C SER A 249 1.04 -2.66 -7.29
N ALA A 250 1.63 -3.17 -8.38
CA ALA A 250 1.46 -2.62 -9.72
C ALA A 250 -0.01 -2.71 -10.18
N VAL A 251 -0.63 -3.89 -10.04
CA VAL A 251 -2.03 -4.12 -10.41
C VAL A 251 -2.97 -3.21 -9.61
N GLN A 252 -2.74 -3.06 -8.30
CA GLN A 252 -3.53 -2.16 -7.46
C GLN A 252 -3.39 -0.70 -7.89
N GLY A 253 -2.18 -0.26 -8.28
CA GLY A 253 -1.95 1.10 -8.78
C GLY A 253 -2.66 1.37 -10.10
N ILE A 254 -2.61 0.43 -11.05
CA ILE A 254 -3.34 0.52 -12.33
C ILE A 254 -4.85 0.57 -12.06
N PHE A 255 -5.34 -0.31 -11.23
CA PHE A 255 -6.76 -0.37 -10.88
C PHE A 255 -7.23 0.90 -10.16
N ASN A 256 -6.43 1.43 -9.24
CA ASN A 256 -6.74 2.68 -8.55
C ASN A 256 -6.83 3.87 -9.54
N ALA A 257 -5.90 3.94 -10.52
CA ALA A 257 -5.96 4.94 -11.59
C ALA A 257 -7.23 4.80 -12.44
N ALA A 258 -7.61 3.57 -12.81
CA ALA A 258 -8.81 3.31 -13.59
C ALA A 258 -10.09 3.69 -12.84
N LEU A 259 -10.18 3.33 -11.56
CA LEU A 259 -11.32 3.69 -10.72
C LEU A 259 -11.43 5.20 -10.47
N TYR A 260 -10.29 5.88 -10.26
CA TYR A 260 -10.27 7.33 -10.09
C TYR A 260 -10.80 8.03 -11.35
N ARG A 261 -10.36 7.61 -12.54
CA ARG A 261 -10.90 8.15 -13.79
C ARG A 261 -12.40 7.92 -13.92
N TYR A 262 -12.86 6.72 -13.64
CA TYR A 262 -14.28 6.44 -13.67
C TYR A 262 -15.06 7.31 -12.66
N ALA A 263 -14.52 7.55 -11.48
CA ALA A 263 -15.14 8.40 -10.47
C ALA A 263 -15.25 9.87 -10.93
N CYS A 264 -14.20 10.39 -11.60
CA CYS A 264 -14.19 11.78 -12.09
C CYS A 264 -15.02 11.96 -13.36
N ASP A 265 -14.81 11.13 -14.38
CA ASP A 265 -15.29 11.35 -15.73
C ASP A 265 -16.60 10.57 -16.01
N LYS A 266 -16.93 9.58 -15.17
CA LYS A 266 -18.00 8.57 -15.37
C LYS A 266 -17.84 7.77 -16.67
N GLU A 267 -16.66 7.86 -17.30
CA GLU A 267 -16.29 7.10 -18.48
C GLU A 267 -15.47 5.88 -18.10
N VAL A 268 -15.71 4.76 -18.80
CA VAL A 268 -14.95 3.52 -18.58
C VAL A 268 -13.62 3.63 -19.27
N PRO A 269 -12.48 3.54 -18.55
CA PRO A 269 -11.16 3.61 -19.15
C PRO A 269 -10.90 2.47 -20.12
N ALA A 270 -10.00 2.70 -21.10
CA ALA A 270 -9.58 1.69 -22.05
C ALA A 270 -9.03 0.43 -21.34
N GLY A 271 -9.45 -0.72 -21.79
CA GLY A 271 -9.05 -2.01 -21.21
C GLY A 271 -9.94 -2.53 -20.06
N PHE A 272 -10.95 -1.76 -19.63
CA PHE A 272 -11.90 -2.20 -18.60
C PHE A 272 -13.34 -2.29 -19.15
N SER A 273 -14.14 -3.24 -18.62
CA SER A 273 -15.56 -3.32 -18.91
C SER A 273 -16.39 -2.49 -17.93
N ARG A 274 -17.51 -1.93 -18.43
CA ARG A 274 -18.39 -1.10 -17.61
C ARG A 274 -18.96 -1.86 -16.42
N ASP A 275 -19.43 -3.08 -16.65
CA ASP A 275 -20.04 -3.92 -15.62
C ASP A 275 -19.06 -4.28 -14.49
N LEU A 276 -17.78 -4.46 -14.81
CA LEU A 276 -16.74 -4.77 -13.84
C LEU A 276 -16.42 -3.54 -12.97
N ILE A 277 -16.28 -2.35 -13.59
CA ILE A 277 -15.98 -1.14 -12.82
C ILE A 277 -17.17 -0.71 -11.96
N GLN A 278 -18.39 -0.71 -12.52
CA GLN A 278 -19.60 -0.38 -11.74
C GLN A 278 -19.86 -1.39 -10.63
N GLY A 279 -19.58 -2.67 -10.89
CA GLY A 279 -19.73 -3.74 -9.93
C GLY A 279 -18.55 -3.96 -8.99
N ALA A 280 -17.47 -3.16 -9.09
CA ALA A 280 -16.25 -3.35 -8.30
C ALA A 280 -16.50 -3.41 -6.78
N TRP A 281 -17.47 -2.62 -6.32
CA TRP A 281 -17.85 -2.51 -4.91
C TRP A 281 -19.30 -2.95 -4.63
N ALA A 282 -20.02 -3.42 -5.63
CA ALA A 282 -21.41 -3.83 -5.46
C ALA A 282 -21.54 -5.09 -4.61
N PRO A 283 -22.46 -5.14 -3.63
CA PRO A 283 -22.86 -6.39 -2.98
C PRO A 283 -23.49 -7.33 -4.00
N LYS A 284 -23.53 -8.61 -3.68
CA LYS A 284 -24.23 -9.59 -4.48
C LYS A 284 -25.73 -9.45 -4.19
N ASP A 285 -26.56 -9.30 -5.22
CA ASP A 285 -27.99 -9.53 -5.15
C ASP A 285 -28.27 -10.99 -4.83
#